data_fb66fc5bc7f2f876e5c60956f9546f4a
#
_entry.id   fb66fc5bc7f2f876e5c60956f9546f4a
#
_cell.length_a   1.000
_cell.length_b   1.000
_cell.length_c   1.000
_cell.angle_alpha   90.00
_cell.angle_beta   90.00
_cell.angle_gamma   90.00
#
_symmetry.space_group_name_H-M   'P 1'
#
loop_
_entity.id
_entity.type
_entity.pdbx_description
1 polymer ?
#
loop_
_entity_poly.entity_id
_entity_poly.type
_entity_poly.pdbx_seq_one_letter_code
_entity_poly.pdbx_strand_id
1 'polypeptide(L)'
;MRKIGEHFVEKGEDVDFLWCSSDPGSLDGIVLKKRRIAMIDATSPHIVDPVNPGAVDSIVHLGEFWNGEALKKCKSHVLESNEKIKRWFEY
;
A
#
# COMPACT_ATOMS: atom_id res chain seq x y z
N MET A 1 -0.87 0.32 7.90
CA MET A 1 0.37 -0.44 8.21
C MET A 1 1.14 0.09 9.41
N ARG A 2 1.38 1.38 9.51
CA ARG A 2 2.18 1.95 10.62
C ARG A 2 1.66 1.55 11.99
N LYS A 3 0.38 1.67 12.24
CA LYS A 3 -0.23 1.31 13.52
C LYS A 3 -0.06 -0.17 13.87
N ILE A 4 -0.14 -1.03 12.87
CA ILE A 4 0.08 -2.47 13.05
C ILE A 4 1.53 -2.74 13.43
N GLY A 5 2.47 -2.14 12.70
CA GLY A 5 3.90 -2.28 13.00
C GLY A 5 4.25 -1.78 14.41
N GLU A 6 3.77 -0.61 14.78
CA GLU A 6 3.97 -0.02 16.10
C GLU A 6 3.39 -0.90 17.22
N HIS A 7 2.23 -1.50 16.99
CA HIS A 7 1.59 -2.41 17.95
C HIS A 7 2.52 -3.59 18.31
N PHE A 8 3.16 -4.19 17.31
CA PHE A 8 4.07 -5.31 17.54
C PHE A 8 5.42 -4.88 18.11
N VAL A 9 5.90 -3.68 17.78
CA VAL A 9 7.08 -3.10 18.42
C VAL A 9 6.82 -2.90 19.92
N GLU A 10 5.67 -2.41 20.30
CA GLU A 10 5.28 -2.25 21.72
C GLU A 10 5.23 -3.57 22.47
N LYS A 11 4.94 -4.66 21.78
CA LYS A 11 4.98 -6.02 22.34
C LYS A 11 6.40 -6.59 22.45
N GLY A 12 7.42 -5.85 22.04
CA GLY A 12 8.82 -6.28 22.06
C GLY A 12 9.22 -7.17 20.89
N GLU A 13 8.43 -7.20 19.81
CA GLU A 13 8.77 -7.96 18.60
C GLU A 13 9.56 -7.11 17.62
N ASP A 14 10.46 -7.78 16.86
CA ASP A 14 11.22 -7.14 15.80
C ASP A 14 10.34 -6.92 14.57
N VAL A 15 10.27 -5.66 14.13
CA VAL A 15 9.52 -5.26 12.94
C VAL A 15 10.43 -4.46 12.02
N ASP A 16 10.50 -4.85 10.75
CA ASP A 16 11.14 -4.05 9.72
C ASP A 16 10.10 -3.11 9.08
N PHE A 17 10.44 -1.83 9.00
CA PHE A 17 9.62 -0.83 8.30
C PHE A 17 10.29 -0.52 6.97
N LEU A 18 9.57 -0.75 5.89
CA LEU A 18 10.05 -0.50 4.52
C LEU A 18 9.52 0.86 4.07
N TRP A 19 10.39 1.87 4.12
CA TRP A 19 10.04 3.24 3.76
C TRP A 19 10.07 3.45 2.25
N CYS A 20 9.13 4.25 1.74
CA CYS A 20 9.09 4.60 0.33
C CYS A 20 10.28 5.50 -0.04
N SER A 21 10.97 5.18 -1.12
CA SER A 21 12.10 5.99 -1.61
C SER A 21 11.65 7.33 -2.20
N SER A 22 10.43 7.39 -2.72
CA SER A 22 9.85 8.61 -3.30
C SER A 22 9.23 9.53 -2.25
N ASP A 23 8.77 8.97 -1.14
CA ASP A 23 8.17 9.70 -0.02
C ASP A 23 8.64 9.07 1.29
N PRO A 24 9.71 9.61 1.91
CA PRO A 24 10.28 9.03 3.13
C PRO A 24 9.34 9.00 4.33
N GLY A 25 8.25 9.76 4.31
CA GLY A 25 7.23 9.74 5.34
C GLY A 25 6.19 8.63 5.19
N SER A 26 6.24 7.89 4.07
CA SER A 26 5.29 6.85 3.72
C SER A 26 5.91 5.47 3.82
N LEU A 27 5.09 4.46 4.16
CA LEU A 27 5.52 3.05 4.24
C LEU A 27 5.12 2.29 2.99
N ASP A 28 6.06 1.55 2.41
CA ASP A 28 5.80 0.56 1.37
C ASP A 28 5.41 -0.78 1.96
N GLY A 29 5.86 -1.07 3.16
CA GLY A 29 5.53 -2.32 3.83
C GLY A 29 6.07 -2.42 5.24
N ILE A 30 5.69 -3.50 5.90
CA ILE A 30 6.22 -3.93 7.19
C ILE A 30 6.49 -5.42 7.17
N VAL A 31 7.48 -5.87 7.92
CA VAL A 31 7.78 -7.29 8.08
C VAL A 31 7.78 -7.63 9.57
N LEU A 32 6.87 -8.51 9.96
CA LEU A 32 6.80 -9.05 11.31
C LEU A 32 7.67 -10.31 11.35
N LYS A 33 8.95 -10.16 11.70
CA LYS A 33 9.96 -11.21 11.55
C LYS A 33 9.64 -12.48 12.31
N LYS A 34 9.27 -12.35 13.58
CA LYS A 34 8.95 -13.49 14.45
C LYS A 34 7.76 -14.29 13.92
N ARG A 35 6.75 -13.59 13.37
CA ARG A 35 5.52 -14.19 12.85
C ARG A 35 5.64 -14.64 11.40
N ARG A 36 6.72 -14.23 10.71
CA ARG A 36 6.97 -14.50 9.30
C ARG A 36 5.83 -14.01 8.41
N ILE A 37 5.34 -12.82 8.72
CA ILE A 37 4.27 -12.15 7.99
C ILE A 37 4.81 -10.82 7.47
N ALA A 38 4.49 -10.50 6.24
CA ALA A 38 4.76 -9.19 5.64
C ALA A 38 3.46 -8.59 5.11
N MET A 39 3.34 -7.28 5.22
CA MET A 39 2.28 -6.50 4.57
C MET A 39 2.94 -5.54 3.61
N ILE A 40 2.44 -5.48 2.38
CA ILE A 40 3.03 -4.65 1.32
C ILE A 40 1.94 -3.82 0.67
N ASP A 41 2.22 -2.54 0.47
CA ASP A 41 1.38 -1.67 -0.35
C ASP A 41 1.64 -1.98 -1.82
N ALA A 42 0.65 -2.52 -2.50
CA ALA A 42 0.73 -2.93 -3.90
C ALA A 42 0.08 -1.94 -4.86
N THR A 43 -0.15 -0.70 -4.42
CA THR A 43 -0.71 0.33 -5.30
C THR A 43 0.33 0.87 -6.28
N SER A 44 -0.16 1.40 -7.42
CA SER A 44 0.70 2.06 -8.40
C SER A 44 1.55 3.16 -7.75
N PRO A 45 2.83 3.32 -8.10
CA PRO A 45 3.55 2.63 -9.19
C PRO A 45 4.21 1.31 -8.79
N HIS A 46 4.19 0.94 -7.51
CA HIS A 46 4.86 -0.26 -6.98
C HIS A 46 3.91 -1.45 -6.94
N ILE A 47 3.36 -1.81 -8.09
CA ILE A 47 2.42 -2.92 -8.19
C ILE A 47 3.12 -4.24 -7.90
N VAL A 48 2.58 -4.98 -6.93
CA VAL A 48 3.04 -6.33 -6.59
C VAL A 48 1.85 -7.27 -6.68
N ASP A 49 1.94 -8.25 -7.57
CA ASP A 49 0.91 -9.27 -7.70
C ASP A 49 1.20 -10.44 -6.76
N PRO A 50 0.16 -11.02 -6.15
CA PRO A 50 0.34 -12.19 -5.33
C PRO A 50 0.83 -13.38 -6.17
N VAL A 51 1.81 -14.10 -5.65
CA VAL A 51 2.39 -15.28 -6.32
C VAL A 51 1.54 -16.51 -6.07
N ASN A 52 1.06 -16.68 -4.84
CA ASN A 52 0.24 -17.81 -4.43
C ASN A 52 -1.06 -17.33 -3.77
N PRO A 53 -1.97 -16.69 -4.53
CA PRO A 53 -3.17 -16.09 -3.97
C PRO A 53 -4.07 -17.15 -3.35
N GLY A 54 -4.58 -16.85 -2.16
CA GLY A 54 -5.46 -17.72 -1.41
C GLY A 54 -4.77 -18.85 -0.63
N ALA A 55 -3.58 -19.29 -1.05
CA ALA A 55 -2.83 -20.32 -0.36
C ALA A 55 -1.80 -19.75 0.63
N VAL A 56 -1.07 -18.74 0.20
CA VAL A 56 -0.04 -18.06 1.00
C VAL A 56 -0.33 -16.58 1.10
N ASP A 57 -0.69 -15.96 -0.02
CA ASP A 57 -0.90 -14.53 -0.12
C ASP A 57 -2.39 -14.19 0.05
N SER A 58 -2.66 -13.13 0.79
CA SER A 58 -3.99 -12.57 0.97
C SER A 58 -4.03 -11.16 0.40
N ILE A 59 -5.13 -10.81 -0.25
CA ILE A 59 -5.35 -9.48 -0.79
C ILE A 59 -6.35 -8.75 0.10
N VAL A 60 -5.93 -7.59 0.65
CA VAL A 60 -6.82 -6.67 1.34
C VAL A 60 -7.20 -5.57 0.37
N HIS A 61 -8.41 -5.63 -0.15
CA HIS A 61 -8.89 -4.69 -1.16
C HIS A 61 -9.53 -3.48 -0.51
N LEU A 62 -8.73 -2.43 -0.29
CA LEU A 62 -9.23 -1.20 0.35
C LEU A 62 -10.19 -0.43 -0.54
N GLY A 63 -10.18 -0.67 -1.84
CA GLY A 63 -11.09 -0.02 -2.79
C GLY A 63 -12.56 -0.32 -2.54
N GLU A 64 -12.90 -1.39 -1.80
CA GLU A 64 -14.29 -1.68 -1.42
C GLU A 64 -14.90 -0.61 -0.50
N PHE A 65 -14.03 0.16 0.19
CA PHE A 65 -14.46 1.25 1.07
C PHE A 65 -14.58 2.60 0.35
N TRP A 66 -14.27 2.67 -0.93
CA TRP A 66 -14.39 3.89 -1.72
C TRP A 66 -15.84 4.23 -1.99
N ASN A 67 -16.15 5.52 -1.98
CA ASN A 67 -17.43 6.00 -2.46
C ASN A 67 -17.38 6.09 -3.99
N GLY A 68 -17.84 5.03 -4.68
CA GLY A 68 -17.81 4.94 -6.13
C GLY A 68 -18.62 6.04 -6.82
N GLU A 69 -19.76 6.44 -6.25
CA GLU A 69 -20.59 7.50 -6.80
C GLU A 69 -19.88 8.86 -6.75
N ALA A 70 -19.21 9.17 -5.63
CA ALA A 70 -18.44 10.40 -5.51
C ALA A 70 -17.26 10.41 -6.48
N LEU A 71 -16.58 9.28 -6.66
CA LEU A 71 -15.47 9.16 -7.61
C LEU A 71 -15.92 9.34 -9.05
N LYS A 72 -17.05 8.79 -9.44
CA LYS A 72 -17.64 8.97 -10.78
C LYS A 72 -17.95 10.43 -11.06
N LYS A 73 -18.49 11.16 -10.08
CA LYS A 73 -18.77 12.61 -10.19
C LYS A 73 -17.49 13.43 -10.38
N CYS A 74 -16.35 12.96 -9.87
CA CYS A 74 -15.05 13.60 -9.97
C CYS A 74 -14.15 13.01 -11.06
N LYS A 75 -14.71 12.26 -12.01
CA LYS A 75 -13.96 11.52 -13.04
C LYS A 75 -12.93 12.39 -13.76
N SER A 76 -13.31 13.58 -14.21
CA SER A 76 -12.40 14.48 -14.92
C SER A 76 -11.20 14.89 -14.07
N HIS A 77 -11.43 15.18 -12.80
CA HIS A 77 -10.35 15.54 -11.86
C HIS A 77 -9.41 14.35 -11.58
N VAL A 78 -9.96 13.15 -11.45
CA VAL A 78 -9.17 11.93 -11.27
C VAL A 78 -8.28 11.68 -12.47
N LEU A 79 -8.83 11.74 -13.68
CA LEU A 79 -8.08 11.53 -14.92
C LEU A 79 -7.01 12.60 -15.12
N GLU A 80 -7.31 13.85 -14.84
CA GLU A 80 -6.34 14.94 -14.93
C GLU A 80 -5.20 14.75 -13.94
N SER A 81 -5.49 14.36 -12.70
CA SER A 81 -4.48 14.08 -11.68
C SER A 81 -3.56 12.94 -12.10
N ASN A 82 -4.11 11.88 -12.68
CA ASN A 82 -3.33 10.74 -13.17
C ASN A 82 -2.38 11.15 -14.29
N GLU A 83 -2.83 12.02 -15.21
CA GLU A 83 -1.97 12.55 -16.27
C GLU A 83 -0.84 13.42 -15.71
N LYS A 84 -1.12 14.22 -14.70
CA LYS A 84 -0.09 15.02 -14.02
C LYS A 84 0.95 14.11 -13.34
N ILE A 85 0.51 13.07 -12.64
CA ILE A 85 1.40 12.10 -12.00
C ILE A 85 2.30 11.42 -13.04
N LYS A 86 1.74 10.96 -14.17
CA LYS A 86 2.52 10.37 -15.25
C LYS A 86 3.63 11.31 -15.75
N ARG A 87 3.29 12.57 -15.98
CA ARG A 87 4.27 13.55 -16.44
C ARG A 87 5.40 13.77 -15.45
N TRP A 88 5.09 13.80 -14.16
CA TRP A 88 6.09 14.02 -13.10
C TRP A 88 7.02 12.83 -12.90
N PHE A 89 6.52 11.60 -13.05
CA PHE A 89 7.29 10.38 -12.78
C PHE A 89 7.67 9.60 -14.05
N GLU A 90 7.29 10.07 -15.24
CA GLU A 90 7.61 9.42 -16.54
C GLU A 90 7.15 7.96 -16.63
N TYR A 91 5.97 7.69 -16.10
CA TYR A 91 5.41 6.34 -16.15
C TYR A 91 4.92 5.96 -17.55
#